data_32d3cc40af1429157a34746e85a68ff3
#
_entry.id   32d3cc40af1429157a34746e85a68ff3
#
_cell.length_a   1.000
_cell.length_b   1.000
_cell.length_c   1.000
_cell.angle_alpha   90.00
_cell.angle_beta   90.00
_cell.angle_gamma   90.00
#
_symmetry.space_group_name_H-M   'P 1'
#
loop_
_entity.id
_entity.type
_entity.pdbx_description
1 polymer ?
#
loop_
_entity_poly.entity_id
_entity_poly.type
_entity_poly.pdbx_seq_one_letter_code
_entity_poly.pdbx_strand_id
1 'polypeptide(L)' 'MHWNQIEYARGEAVEVWWYQAWYRGEIVGVHVQPGRAVRYYVRTCEGVSEYAAAQVRRVQQ' A
#
# COMPACT_ATOMS: atom_id res chain seq x y z
N MET A 1 -4.82 19.50 3.74
CA MET A 1 -3.72 18.54 3.79
C MET A 1 -4.21 17.23 4.32
N HIS A 2 -4.04 16.15 3.57
CA HIS A 2 -4.67 14.86 3.90
C HIS A 2 -3.64 13.74 3.91
N TRP A 3 -2.54 13.94 4.63
CA TRP A 3 -1.46 12.96 4.66
C TRP A 3 -1.84 11.70 5.44
N ASN A 4 -2.99 11.69 6.11
CA ASN A 4 -3.51 10.47 6.73
C ASN A 4 -4.78 9.96 6.03
N GLN A 5 -5.00 10.39 4.79
CA GLN A 5 -6.16 9.95 4.03
C GLN A 5 -5.95 8.53 3.52
N ILE A 6 -6.95 7.67 3.75
CA ILE A 6 -6.91 6.30 3.28
C ILE A 6 -7.40 6.25 1.85
N GLU A 7 -6.58 5.77 0.93
CA GLU A 7 -6.90 5.72 -0.50
C GLU A 7 -7.19 4.32 -1.01
N TYR A 8 -6.79 3.29 -0.24
CA TYR A 8 -6.94 1.90 -0.68
C TYR A 8 -7.64 1.13 0.42
N ALA A 9 -8.56 0.25 0.04
CA ALA A 9 -9.34 -0.55 0.97
C ALA A 9 -8.75 -1.94 1.09
N ARG A 10 -9.00 -2.59 2.22
CA ARG A 10 -8.63 -4.01 2.38
C ARG A 10 -9.25 -4.82 1.25
N GLY A 11 -8.46 -5.72 0.71
CA GLY A 11 -8.89 -6.57 -0.38
C GLY A 11 -8.65 -5.97 -1.76
N GLU A 12 -8.28 -4.69 -1.82
CA GLU A 12 -8.05 -4.05 -3.11
C GLU A 12 -6.74 -4.53 -3.73
N ALA A 13 -6.77 -4.80 -5.02
CA ALA A 13 -5.57 -5.16 -5.77
C ALA A 13 -4.78 -3.90 -6.08
N VAL A 14 -3.49 -3.94 -5.79
CA VAL A 14 -2.60 -2.79 -6.00
C VAL A 14 -1.28 -3.29 -6.54
N GLU A 15 -0.40 -2.32 -6.84
CA GLU A 15 0.99 -2.58 -7.14
C GLU A 15 1.86 -1.82 -6.15
N VAL A 16 2.96 -2.44 -5.73
CA VAL A 16 3.88 -1.79 -4.80
C VAL A 16 5.25 -1.68 -5.45
N TRP A 17 5.91 -0.55 -5.18
CA TRP A 17 7.26 -0.30 -5.64
C TRP A 17 8.23 -0.92 -4.65
N TRP A 18 9.01 -1.87 -5.13
CA TRP A 18 9.97 -2.56 -4.30
C TRP A 18 11.13 -3.00 -5.18
N TYR A 19 12.32 -2.69 -4.73
CA TYR A 19 13.53 -3.17 -5.39
C TYR A 19 13.53 -2.88 -6.89
N GLN A 20 13.16 -1.63 -7.22
CA GLN A 20 13.19 -1.09 -8.59
C GLN A 20 12.18 -1.75 -9.52
N ALA A 21 11.10 -2.29 -8.99
CA ALA A 21 10.04 -2.89 -9.80
C ALA A 21 8.70 -2.72 -9.10
N TRP A 22 7.63 -2.85 -9.87
CA TRP A 22 6.28 -2.87 -9.35
C TRP A 22 5.79 -4.31 -9.26
N TYR A 23 5.32 -4.69 -8.08
CA TYR A 23 4.82 -6.03 -7.83
C TYR A 23 3.34 -5.97 -7.50
N ARG A 24 2.58 -6.89 -8.06
CA ARG A 24 1.16 -7.02 -7.78
C ARG A 24 0.95 -7.53 -6.36
N GLY A 25 0.00 -6.96 -5.65
CA GLY A 25 -0.33 -7.40 -4.31
C GLY A 25 -1.74 -7.07 -3.94
N GLU A 26 -2.11 -7.40 -2.73
CA GLU A 26 -3.44 -7.17 -2.17
C GLU A 26 -3.29 -6.44 -0.85
N ILE A 27 -4.10 -5.38 -0.65
CA ILE A 27 -4.13 -4.67 0.62
C ILE A 27 -4.73 -5.59 1.68
N VAL A 28 -3.97 -5.87 2.73
CA VAL A 28 -4.45 -6.72 3.82
C VAL A 28 -4.61 -5.95 5.12
N GLY A 29 -4.17 -4.71 5.17
CA GLY A 29 -4.36 -3.87 6.35
C GLY A 29 -3.93 -2.45 6.08
N VAL A 30 -4.32 -1.55 6.97
CA VAL A 30 -4.00 -0.14 6.89
C VAL A 30 -3.51 0.29 8.26
N HIS A 31 -2.39 0.97 8.31
CA HIS A 31 -1.82 1.48 9.56
C HIS A 31 -1.98 3.00 9.57
N VAL A 32 -2.78 3.47 10.50
CA VAL A 32 -3.06 4.90 10.63
C VAL A 32 -2.56 5.36 11.99
N GLN A 33 -1.73 6.41 11.98
CA GLN A 33 -1.27 7.06 13.20
C GLN A 33 -1.56 8.55 13.10
N PRO A 34 -2.03 9.17 14.19
CA PRO A 34 -2.26 10.61 14.17
C PRO A 34 -0.98 11.36 13.80
N GLY A 35 -1.10 12.32 12.89
CA GLY A 35 0.02 13.15 12.48
C GLY A 35 1.04 12.48 11.58
N ARG A 36 0.75 11.28 11.09
CA ARG A 36 1.66 10.55 10.22
C ARG A 36 0.95 10.09 8.97
N ALA A 37 1.71 9.91 7.90
CA ALA A 37 1.16 9.41 6.64
C ALA A 37 0.69 7.98 6.84
N VAL A 38 -0.39 7.62 6.14
CA VAL A 38 -0.94 6.28 6.16
C VAL A 38 0.06 5.30 5.54
N ARG A 39 0.15 4.12 6.13
CA ARG A 39 0.96 3.04 5.60
C ARG A 39 0.07 1.84 5.36
N TYR A 40 0.43 1.03 4.40
CA TYR A 40 -0.39 -0.11 3.99
C TYR A 40 0.36 -1.41 4.18
N TYR A 41 -0.35 -2.42 4.67
CA TYR A 41 0.16 -3.78 4.68
C TYR A 41 -0.32 -4.44 3.40
N VAL A 42 0.61 -4.92 2.61
CA VAL A 42 0.31 -5.50 1.30
C VAL A 42 0.91 -6.90 1.22
N ARG A 43 0.11 -7.85 0.79
CA ARG A 43 0.57 -9.20 0.54
C ARG A 43 0.94 -9.33 -0.93
N THR A 44 2.17 -9.73 -1.17
CA THR A 44 2.66 -10.03 -2.51
C THR A 44 3.15 -11.47 -2.53
N CYS A 45 3.74 -11.88 -3.64
CA CYS A 45 4.34 -13.21 -3.71
C CYS A 45 5.50 -13.39 -2.72
N GLU A 46 6.03 -12.28 -2.21
CA GLU A 46 7.12 -12.32 -1.23
C GLU A 46 6.63 -12.32 0.21
N GLY A 47 5.31 -12.30 0.43
CA GLY A 47 4.73 -12.24 1.76
C GLY A 47 4.10 -10.90 2.05
N VAL A 48 3.82 -10.65 3.33
CA VAL A 48 3.17 -9.42 3.76
C VAL A 48 4.24 -8.46 4.27
N SER A 49 4.19 -7.22 3.79
CA SER A 49 5.09 -6.18 4.25
C SER A 49 4.35 -4.86 4.32
N GLU A 50 4.92 -3.92 5.05
CA GLU A 50 4.36 -2.58 5.19
C GLU A 50 5.00 -1.65 4.17
N TYR A 51 4.17 -0.87 3.48
CA TYR A 51 4.63 0.07 2.45
C TYR A 51 4.08 1.45 2.72
N ALA A 52 4.88 2.47 2.43
CA ALA A 52 4.42 3.85 2.46
C ALA A 52 3.42 4.07 1.33
N ALA A 53 2.51 5.04 1.52
CA ALA A 53 1.50 5.33 0.51
C ALA A 53 2.15 5.62 -0.86
N ALA A 54 3.29 6.30 -0.87
CA ALA A 54 3.97 6.64 -2.12
C ALA A 54 4.50 5.40 -2.86
N GLN A 55 4.61 4.27 -2.18
CA GLN A 55 5.08 3.02 -2.79
C GLN A 55 3.94 2.16 -3.32
N VAL A 56 2.71 2.63 -3.20
CA VAL A 56 1.53 1.85 -3.58
C VAL A 56 0.78 2.61 -4.67
N ARG A 57 0.32 1.90 -5.68
CA ARG A 57 -0.49 2.49 -6.73
C ARG A 57 -1.56 1.50 -7.15
N ARG A 58 -2.61 2.01 -7.79
CA ARG A 58 -3.64 1.15 -8.36
C ARG A 58 -3.06 0.36 -9.52
N VAL A 59 -3.61 -0.84 -9.69
CA VAL A 59 -3.22 -1.67 -10.83
C VAL A 59 -3.56 -0.93 -12.11
N GLN A 60 -2.60 -0.85 -13.02
CA GLN A 60 -2.78 -0.20 -14.30
C GLN A 60 -3.17 -1.23 -15.34
N GLN A 61 -4.08 -0.83 -16.20
CA GLN A 61 -4.62 -1.72 -17.24
C GLN A 61 -4.29 -1.19 -18.61
#